data_b9500bd181105d5175dc602ed25c4248
#
_entry.id   b9500bd181105d5175dc602ed25c4248
#
_cell.length_a   1.000
_cell.length_b   1.000
_cell.length_c   1.000
_cell.angle_alpha   90.00
_cell.angle_beta   90.00
_cell.angle_gamma   90.00
#
_symmetry.space_group_name_H-M   'P 1'
#
loop_
_entity.id
_entity.type
_entity.pdbx_description
1 polymer ?
#
loop_
_entity_poly.entity_id
_entity_poly.type
_entity_poly.pdbx_seq_one_letter_code
_entity_poly.pdbx_strand_id
1 'polypeptide(L)'
;MKNMGNTVKWPRKSNNPDPKRDITKYCEFHGDHGHSTPECISLRFEVADLLKRGHLHDLLSDKGKNTVAQREARRDEQPVELTPERVVNVITGGSEVSGITYSAARRHARAAVNPKNNMSPTPQTGAFNLVLSFIDNEDSTLINPHHDALVISLLIANYRIKRILIDNGSSTNVIFLSALKEMNIDEAHIHRRSTVLVGFSDEQKFTLGDITLPVYAAGVNLHITFVVLDSPSAYNVILGRPWIHDMRAVPSTFHQVIRFPTAWGVKEIKGEQATSRDCYRNTLRAKPATL
;
A
#
# COMPACT_ATOMS: atom_id res chain seq x y z
N MET A 1 -39.18 22.59 9.87
CA MET A 1 -37.99 23.16 9.25
C MET A 1 -38.09 24.67 8.96
N LYS A 2 -39.25 25.23 8.60
CA LYS A 2 -39.38 26.68 8.30
C LYS A 2 -38.96 27.60 9.47
N ASN A 3 -39.01 27.16 10.69
CA ASN A 3 -38.66 27.93 11.90
C ASN A 3 -37.20 27.74 12.37
N MET A 4 -36.36 27.01 11.61
CA MET A 4 -34.97 26.67 12.00
C MET A 4 -33.92 27.60 11.38
N GLY A 5 -34.35 28.67 10.69
CA GLY A 5 -33.45 29.72 10.19
C GLY A 5 -32.22 29.24 9.44
N ASN A 6 -31.05 29.71 9.87
CA ASN A 6 -29.75 29.39 9.23
C ASN A 6 -29.23 27.96 9.47
N THR A 7 -29.92 27.16 10.28
CA THR A 7 -29.52 25.76 10.58
C THR A 7 -29.81 24.82 9.40
N VAL A 8 -30.76 25.20 8.54
CA VAL A 8 -31.18 24.44 7.35
C VAL A 8 -30.53 25.04 6.11
N LYS A 9 -29.87 24.21 5.32
CA LYS A 9 -29.29 24.63 4.04
C LYS A 9 -30.36 24.60 2.94
N TRP A 10 -31.02 25.71 2.75
CA TRP A 10 -32.01 25.85 1.69
C TRP A 10 -31.36 25.87 0.33
N PRO A 11 -31.86 25.11 -0.66
CA PRO A 11 -31.33 25.13 -2.02
C PRO A 11 -31.56 26.49 -2.68
N ARG A 12 -30.63 26.89 -3.53
CA ARG A 12 -30.81 28.10 -4.35
C ARG A 12 -31.88 27.85 -5.42
N LYS A 13 -32.72 28.82 -5.67
CA LYS A 13 -33.69 28.75 -6.78
C LYS A 13 -32.96 28.59 -8.10
N SER A 14 -33.42 27.67 -8.92
CA SER A 14 -32.88 27.51 -10.29
C SER A 14 -33.35 28.66 -11.18
N ASN A 15 -32.40 29.37 -11.78
CA ASN A 15 -32.69 30.46 -12.71
C ASN A 15 -32.97 29.95 -14.15
N ASN A 16 -32.97 28.66 -14.38
CA ASN A 16 -33.16 28.05 -15.69
C ASN A 16 -34.39 27.13 -15.68
N PRO A 17 -35.57 27.60 -16.14
CA PRO A 17 -36.78 26.75 -16.22
C PRO A 17 -36.57 25.68 -17.30
N ASP A 18 -36.45 24.41 -16.92
CA ASP A 18 -36.45 23.29 -17.84
C ASP A 18 -37.89 23.07 -18.36
N PRO A 19 -38.15 23.18 -19.67
CA PRO A 19 -39.47 23.06 -20.25
C PRO A 19 -40.11 21.67 -20.10
N LYS A 20 -39.34 20.68 -19.65
CA LYS A 20 -39.82 19.29 -19.43
C LYS A 20 -40.24 19.01 -17.98
N ARG A 21 -40.24 20.02 -17.10
CA ARG A 21 -40.64 19.83 -15.69
C ARG A 21 -42.14 19.68 -15.55
N ASP A 22 -42.52 18.72 -14.69
CA ASP A 22 -43.91 18.46 -14.34
C ASP A 22 -44.45 19.62 -13.46
N ILE A 23 -45.27 20.51 -14.03
CA ILE A 23 -45.84 21.68 -13.35
C ILE A 23 -46.89 21.29 -12.31
N THR A 24 -47.39 20.03 -12.31
CA THR A 24 -48.41 19.54 -11.36
C THR A 24 -47.80 19.22 -10.00
N LYS A 25 -46.48 18.98 -9.93
CA LYS A 25 -45.75 18.62 -8.70
C LYS A 25 -44.94 19.80 -8.18
N TYR A 26 -45.17 20.21 -6.94
CA TYR A 26 -44.47 21.32 -6.31
C TYR A 26 -43.66 20.85 -5.10
N CYS A 27 -42.43 21.27 -4.97
CA CYS A 27 -41.56 20.99 -3.85
C CYS A 27 -41.37 22.25 -2.97
N GLU A 28 -41.89 22.22 -1.77
CA GLU A 28 -41.73 23.32 -0.80
C GLU A 28 -40.27 23.58 -0.39
N PHE A 29 -39.44 22.55 -0.43
CA PHE A 29 -38.02 22.68 -0.07
C PHE A 29 -37.22 23.43 -1.13
N HIS A 30 -37.48 23.17 -2.41
CA HIS A 30 -36.86 23.91 -3.51
C HIS A 30 -37.60 25.20 -3.88
N GLY A 31 -38.84 25.36 -3.48
CA GLY A 31 -39.70 26.47 -3.91
C GLY A 31 -39.94 26.44 -5.42
N ASP A 32 -39.96 25.25 -6.03
CA ASP A 32 -40.03 25.06 -7.49
C ASP A 32 -40.83 23.80 -7.84
N HIS A 33 -41.25 23.69 -9.12
CA HIS A 33 -42.01 22.56 -9.65
C HIS A 33 -41.08 21.48 -10.19
N GLY A 34 -41.62 20.24 -10.45
CA GLY A 34 -40.90 19.12 -11.05
C GLY A 34 -40.94 17.83 -10.23
N HIS A 35 -41.10 17.92 -8.92
CA HIS A 35 -41.31 16.77 -8.01
C HIS A 35 -42.07 17.22 -6.78
N SER A 36 -42.66 16.28 -6.05
CA SER A 36 -43.34 16.57 -4.78
C SER A 36 -42.38 16.66 -3.60
N THR A 37 -42.73 17.41 -2.55
CA THR A 37 -41.90 17.53 -1.34
C THR A 37 -41.53 16.17 -0.71
N PRO A 38 -42.42 15.17 -0.61
CA PRO A 38 -42.07 13.84 -0.09
C PRO A 38 -41.05 13.08 -0.94
N GLU A 39 -41.01 13.35 -2.25
CA GLU A 39 -40.08 12.70 -3.19
C GLU A 39 -38.71 13.40 -3.26
N CYS A 40 -38.57 14.54 -2.59
CA CYS A 40 -37.35 15.36 -2.66
C CYS A 40 -36.14 14.67 -2.03
N ILE A 41 -35.17 14.28 -2.86
CA ILE A 41 -33.93 13.63 -2.43
C ILE A 41 -33.07 14.60 -1.61
N SER A 42 -32.94 15.85 -2.04
CA SER A 42 -32.16 16.87 -1.31
C SER A 42 -32.72 17.13 0.09
N LEU A 43 -34.05 17.14 0.24
CA LEU A 43 -34.69 17.27 1.54
C LEU A 43 -34.37 16.06 2.45
N ARG A 44 -34.38 14.85 1.92
CA ARG A 44 -34.01 13.64 2.67
C ARG A 44 -32.58 13.69 3.19
N PHE A 45 -31.64 14.15 2.39
CA PHE A 45 -30.25 14.34 2.80
C PHE A 45 -30.12 15.45 3.87
N GLU A 46 -30.79 16.56 3.72
CA GLU A 46 -30.76 17.64 4.72
C GLU A 46 -31.38 17.21 6.05
N VAL A 47 -32.49 16.47 6.03
CA VAL A 47 -33.10 15.88 7.25
C VAL A 47 -32.13 14.91 7.92
N ALA A 48 -31.47 14.06 7.15
CA ALA A 48 -30.48 13.11 7.70
C ALA A 48 -29.28 13.83 8.33
N ASP A 49 -28.82 14.94 7.74
CA ASP A 49 -27.71 15.73 8.26
C ASP A 49 -28.13 16.50 9.54
N LEU A 50 -29.35 17.05 9.58
CA LEU A 50 -29.90 17.69 10.76
C LEU A 50 -30.09 16.70 11.94
N LEU A 51 -30.49 15.48 11.65
CA LEU A 51 -30.58 14.41 12.67
C LEU A 51 -29.19 14.05 13.20
N LYS A 52 -28.18 13.96 12.33
CA LYS A 52 -26.78 13.71 12.75
C LYS A 52 -26.22 14.81 13.65
N ARG A 53 -26.65 16.07 13.43
CA ARG A 53 -26.25 17.23 14.25
C ARG A 53 -27.08 17.38 15.54
N GLY A 54 -27.98 16.45 15.84
CA GLY A 54 -28.83 16.51 17.03
C GLY A 54 -30.05 17.39 16.90
N HIS A 55 -30.34 17.93 15.71
CA HIS A 55 -31.48 18.79 15.48
C HIS A 55 -32.75 18.05 15.19
N LEU A 56 -33.75 17.85 15.37
CA LEU A 56 -34.98 17.09 14.99
C LEU A 56 -35.20 15.79 15.78
N HIS A 57 -34.41 15.54 16.84
CA HIS A 57 -34.60 14.35 17.69
C HIS A 57 -35.99 14.33 18.31
N ASP A 58 -36.55 15.48 18.67
CA ASP A 58 -37.87 15.59 19.28
C ASP A 58 -39.02 15.23 18.33
N LEU A 59 -38.76 15.24 17.02
CA LEU A 59 -39.74 14.91 15.98
C LEU A 59 -39.68 13.43 15.57
N LEU A 60 -38.74 12.66 16.11
CA LEU A 60 -38.65 11.23 15.84
C LEU A 60 -39.77 10.49 16.64
N SER A 61 -40.37 9.48 15.99
CA SER A 61 -41.20 8.51 16.69
C SER A 61 -40.36 7.73 17.69
N ASP A 62 -41.01 7.15 18.74
CA ASP A 62 -40.30 6.38 19.77
C ASP A 62 -39.45 5.24 19.19
N LYS A 63 -39.88 4.64 18.10
CA LYS A 63 -39.10 3.65 17.34
C LYS A 63 -37.85 4.26 16.71
N GLY A 64 -37.94 5.49 16.20
CA GLY A 64 -36.81 6.24 15.62
C GLY A 64 -35.81 6.66 16.70
N LYS A 65 -36.27 7.13 17.86
CA LYS A 65 -35.44 7.50 19.01
C LYS A 65 -34.65 6.30 19.52
N ASN A 66 -35.29 5.14 19.68
CA ASN A 66 -34.62 3.91 20.09
C ASN A 66 -33.55 3.43 19.08
N THR A 67 -33.81 3.59 17.79
CA THR A 67 -32.84 3.22 16.75
C THR A 67 -31.61 4.13 16.76
N VAL A 68 -31.79 5.43 17.00
CA VAL A 68 -30.69 6.39 17.11
C VAL A 68 -29.89 6.13 18.37
N ALA A 69 -30.56 5.97 19.52
CA ALA A 69 -29.92 5.65 20.81
C ALA A 69 -29.11 4.33 20.75
N GLN A 70 -29.61 3.29 20.09
CA GLN A 70 -28.87 2.04 19.88
C GLN A 70 -27.66 2.20 18.96
N ARG A 71 -27.71 3.09 17.96
CA ARG A 71 -26.57 3.37 17.09
C ARG A 71 -25.50 4.20 17.81
N GLU A 72 -25.90 5.14 18.65
CA GLU A 72 -24.97 5.93 19.48
C GLU A 72 -24.30 5.05 20.53
N ALA A 73 -25.06 4.22 21.26
CA ALA A 73 -24.52 3.25 22.21
C ALA A 73 -23.50 2.28 21.57
N ARG A 74 -23.74 1.82 20.34
CA ARG A 74 -22.78 0.98 19.60
C ARG A 74 -21.53 1.73 19.12
N ARG A 75 -21.56 3.06 19.03
CA ARG A 75 -20.39 3.88 18.69
C ARG A 75 -19.48 4.12 19.89
N ASP A 76 -20.04 4.17 21.08
CA ASP A 76 -19.30 4.36 22.33
C ASP A 76 -18.77 3.05 22.92
N GLU A 77 -19.22 1.88 22.43
CA GLU A 77 -18.59 0.61 22.73
C GLU A 77 -17.24 0.57 22.00
N GLN A 78 -16.19 0.99 22.68
CA GLN A 78 -14.83 0.65 22.28
C GLN A 78 -14.74 -0.87 22.12
N PRO A 79 -14.12 -1.39 21.04
CA PRO A 79 -13.91 -2.82 20.93
C PRO A 79 -13.22 -3.30 22.19
N VAL A 80 -13.89 -4.16 22.95
CA VAL A 80 -13.29 -4.80 24.12
C VAL A 80 -12.06 -5.55 23.59
N GLU A 81 -10.87 -5.14 23.98
CA GLU A 81 -9.66 -5.90 23.71
C GLU A 81 -9.84 -7.29 24.31
N LEU A 82 -10.04 -8.26 23.43
CA LEU A 82 -10.09 -9.66 23.82
C LEU A 82 -8.71 -10.02 24.35
N THR A 83 -8.62 -10.25 25.67
CA THR A 83 -7.40 -10.80 26.25
C THR A 83 -7.20 -12.20 25.68
N PRO A 84 -6.05 -12.47 25.03
CA PRO A 84 -5.82 -13.76 24.43
C PRO A 84 -5.76 -14.83 25.52
N GLU A 85 -6.47 -15.93 25.33
CA GLU A 85 -6.49 -17.07 26.26
C GLU A 85 -5.10 -17.69 26.40
N ARG A 86 -4.28 -17.62 25.35
CA ARG A 86 -2.91 -18.11 25.32
C ARG A 86 -2.05 -17.33 24.34
N VAL A 87 -0.84 -17.00 24.75
CA VAL A 87 0.21 -16.46 23.86
C VAL A 87 1.04 -17.63 23.36
N VAL A 88 1.14 -17.80 22.04
CA VAL A 88 1.93 -18.83 21.40
C VAL A 88 3.29 -18.23 21.01
N ASN A 89 4.34 -18.65 21.73
CA ASN A 89 5.74 -18.22 21.49
C ASN A 89 6.53 -19.38 20.88
N VAL A 90 6.00 -20.02 19.84
CA VAL A 90 6.69 -21.14 19.19
C VAL A 90 7.44 -20.60 17.97
N ILE A 91 8.76 -20.75 17.99
CA ILE A 91 9.61 -20.63 16.80
C ILE A 91 9.87 -22.05 16.35
N THR A 92 9.14 -22.48 15.31
CA THR A 92 9.39 -23.76 14.64
C THR A 92 10.04 -23.44 13.29
N GLY A 93 11.15 -24.09 13.01
CA GLY A 93 11.91 -23.90 11.78
C GLY A 93 13.34 -23.49 12.08
N GLY A 94 14.18 -24.23 11.62
CA GLY A 94 15.62 -24.19 11.65
C GLY A 94 16.04 -25.61 11.32
N SER A 95 16.46 -25.82 10.06
CA SER A 95 16.97 -27.13 9.71
C SER A 95 18.16 -27.47 10.62
N GLU A 96 18.30 -28.72 11.05
CA GLU A 96 19.49 -29.20 11.76
C GLU A 96 20.80 -28.91 11.02
N VAL A 97 20.68 -28.59 9.71
CA VAL A 97 21.78 -28.18 8.83
C VAL A 97 22.28 -26.75 9.11
N SER A 98 21.53 -25.92 9.83
CA SER A 98 22.00 -24.57 10.11
C SER A 98 23.14 -24.53 11.10
N GLY A 99 23.50 -25.64 11.78
CA GLY A 99 24.71 -25.74 12.63
C GLY A 99 25.09 -24.48 13.41
N ILE A 100 24.20 -23.47 13.33
CA ILE A 100 24.42 -22.15 13.86
C ILE A 100 24.03 -22.18 15.32
N THR A 101 25.01 -22.47 16.15
CA THR A 101 24.87 -22.23 17.58
C THR A 101 24.51 -20.80 17.82
N TYR A 102 23.78 -20.48 18.89
CA TYR A 102 23.46 -19.11 19.32
C TYR A 102 24.65 -18.15 19.23
N SER A 103 25.85 -18.64 19.55
CA SER A 103 27.11 -17.88 19.42
C SER A 103 27.51 -17.60 17.98
N ALA A 104 27.20 -18.47 17.02
CA ALA A 104 27.45 -18.21 15.59
C ALA A 104 26.43 -17.24 15.01
N ALA A 105 25.15 -17.36 15.35
CA ALA A 105 24.12 -16.40 14.99
C ALA A 105 24.42 -14.99 15.53
N ARG A 106 24.87 -14.90 16.80
CA ARG A 106 25.29 -13.64 17.42
C ARG A 106 26.53 -13.05 16.76
N ARG A 107 27.47 -13.88 16.32
CA ARG A 107 28.67 -13.44 15.58
C ARG A 107 28.28 -12.93 14.20
N HIS A 108 27.38 -13.60 13.51
CA HIS A 108 26.87 -13.19 12.20
C HIS A 108 26.09 -11.87 12.30
N ALA A 109 25.22 -11.71 13.29
CA ALA A 109 24.52 -10.47 13.58
C ALA A 109 25.48 -9.33 13.91
N ARG A 110 26.56 -9.59 14.68
CA ARG A 110 27.59 -8.58 14.98
C ARG A 110 28.45 -8.22 13.75
N ALA A 111 28.71 -9.18 12.85
CA ALA A 111 29.41 -8.94 11.60
C ALA A 111 28.56 -8.09 10.64
N ALA A 112 27.24 -8.32 10.63
CA ALA A 112 26.29 -7.50 9.85
C ALA A 112 26.13 -6.08 10.40
N VAL A 113 26.39 -5.86 11.71
CA VAL A 113 26.32 -4.54 12.37
C VAL A 113 27.64 -3.75 12.30
N ASN A 114 28.74 -4.34 11.79
CA ASN A 114 30.01 -3.66 11.63
C ASN A 114 30.14 -3.10 10.20
N PRO A 115 29.65 -1.89 9.90
CA PRO A 115 29.84 -1.24 8.60
C PRO A 115 31.20 -0.55 8.55
N LYS A 116 32.29 -1.30 8.71
CA LYS A 116 33.57 -0.78 8.25
C LYS A 116 33.67 -1.10 6.78
N ASN A 117 33.31 -0.13 5.95
CA ASN A 117 33.67 0.08 4.56
C ASN A 117 32.56 0.19 3.50
N ASN A 118 31.32 0.53 3.82
CA ASN A 118 30.44 1.01 2.75
C ASN A 118 29.41 2.03 3.29
N MET A 119 29.92 3.09 3.93
CA MET A 119 29.11 4.30 4.01
C MET A 119 29.28 5.06 2.69
N SER A 120 28.42 4.76 1.70
CA SER A 120 27.98 5.83 0.83
C SER A 120 27.42 6.93 1.73
N PRO A 121 27.78 8.22 1.53
CA PRO A 121 27.26 9.28 2.35
C PRO A 121 25.75 9.27 2.22
N THR A 122 25.08 8.76 3.24
CA THR A 122 23.65 9.00 3.41
C THR A 122 23.54 10.51 3.38
N PRO A 123 22.74 11.12 2.48
CA PRO A 123 22.52 12.55 2.56
C PRO A 123 22.05 12.81 3.99
N GLN A 124 22.83 13.60 4.76
CA GLN A 124 22.41 14.11 6.05
C GLN A 124 21.25 15.06 5.77
N THR A 125 20.10 14.49 5.53
CA THR A 125 18.86 15.23 5.54
C THR A 125 18.63 15.59 6.99
N GLY A 126 18.80 16.86 7.31
CA GLY A 126 18.33 17.43 8.57
C GLY A 126 16.95 16.86 8.84
N ALA A 127 16.61 16.64 10.11
CA ALA A 127 15.35 16.02 10.52
C ALA A 127 14.16 16.83 9.98
N PHE A 128 13.77 16.54 8.75
CA PHE A 128 12.52 17.04 8.20
C PHE A 128 11.41 16.20 8.84
N ASN A 129 10.56 16.82 9.63
CA ASN A 129 9.31 16.24 10.10
C ASN A 129 8.35 16.10 8.88
N LEU A 130 8.68 15.22 7.95
CA LEU A 130 7.84 14.92 6.80
C LEU A 130 6.84 13.83 7.20
N VAL A 131 5.57 14.15 7.03
CA VAL A 131 4.47 13.19 7.23
C VAL A 131 4.21 12.47 5.93
N LEU A 132 4.26 11.14 5.94
CA LEU A 132 3.80 10.30 4.84
C LEU A 132 2.34 9.94 5.12
N SER A 133 1.43 10.37 4.27
CA SER A 133 0.00 10.10 4.39
C SER A 133 -0.49 9.31 3.19
N PHE A 134 -1.51 8.49 3.39
CA PHE A 134 -2.21 7.74 2.35
C PHE A 134 -3.70 8.05 2.49
N ILE A 135 -4.36 8.33 1.38
CA ILE A 135 -5.78 8.69 1.35
C ILE A 135 -6.52 7.64 0.51
N ASP A 136 -7.63 7.13 1.02
CA ASP A 136 -8.46 6.17 0.29
C ASP A 136 -8.93 6.78 -1.04
N ASN A 137 -8.84 5.99 -2.11
CA ASN A 137 -9.21 6.38 -3.47
C ASN A 137 -8.37 7.51 -4.09
N GLU A 138 -7.12 7.70 -3.69
CA GLU A 138 -6.19 8.63 -4.34
C GLU A 138 -6.01 8.33 -5.83
N ASP A 139 -6.03 7.08 -6.20
CA ASP A 139 -5.95 6.65 -7.61
C ASP A 139 -7.25 5.97 -8.02
N SER A 140 -8.09 6.73 -8.73
CA SER A 140 -9.37 6.24 -9.28
C SER A 140 -9.20 5.20 -10.39
N THR A 141 -7.97 4.96 -10.86
CA THR A 141 -7.68 3.97 -11.90
C THR A 141 -7.45 2.56 -11.34
N LEU A 142 -7.28 2.43 -10.03
CA LEU A 142 -7.12 1.13 -9.38
C LEU A 142 -8.42 0.33 -9.43
N ILE A 143 -8.29 -0.93 -9.85
CA ILE A 143 -9.40 -1.89 -9.85
C ILE A 143 -9.54 -2.45 -8.44
N ASN A 144 -10.59 -2.08 -7.74
CA ASN A 144 -10.94 -2.53 -6.40
C ASN A 144 -12.16 -3.48 -6.43
N PRO A 145 -12.28 -4.44 -5.49
CA PRO A 145 -11.28 -4.83 -4.50
C PRO A 145 -10.10 -5.61 -5.12
N HIS A 146 -8.89 -5.52 -4.52
CA HIS A 146 -7.71 -6.23 -5.00
C HIS A 146 -6.79 -6.70 -3.87
N HIS A 147 -5.94 -7.67 -4.19
CA HIS A 147 -4.85 -8.17 -3.35
C HIS A 147 -3.54 -8.22 -4.15
N ASP A 148 -3.38 -7.30 -5.10
CA ASP A 148 -2.25 -7.28 -6.00
C ASP A 148 -0.95 -6.90 -5.27
N ALA A 149 0.15 -7.56 -5.60
CA ALA A 149 1.46 -7.19 -5.08
C ALA A 149 1.87 -5.80 -5.60
N LEU A 150 2.72 -5.10 -4.86
CA LEU A 150 3.26 -3.82 -5.30
C LEU A 150 4.41 -4.08 -6.27
N VAL A 151 4.15 -3.91 -7.56
CA VAL A 151 5.12 -4.08 -8.65
C VAL A 151 5.34 -2.73 -9.32
N ILE A 152 6.59 -2.34 -9.48
CA ILE A 152 7.00 -1.03 -10.01
C ILE A 152 8.00 -1.16 -11.15
N SER A 153 8.32 -0.03 -11.79
CA SER A 153 9.42 0.10 -12.76
C SER A 153 10.38 1.18 -12.31
N LEU A 154 11.69 0.91 -12.36
CA LEU A 154 12.76 1.86 -12.03
C LEU A 154 13.86 1.88 -13.11
N LEU A 155 14.71 2.88 -13.03
CA LEU A 155 15.98 2.90 -13.75
C LEU A 155 17.07 2.23 -12.90
N ILE A 156 17.66 1.15 -13.42
CA ILE A 156 18.79 0.43 -12.81
C ILE A 156 19.90 0.39 -13.85
N ALA A 157 21.10 0.87 -13.52
CA ALA A 157 22.24 0.96 -14.44
C ALA A 157 21.86 1.55 -15.81
N ASN A 158 21.06 2.62 -15.82
CA ASN A 158 20.52 3.31 -17.01
C ASN A 158 19.49 2.53 -17.85
N TYR A 159 19.10 1.34 -17.43
CA TYR A 159 18.03 0.57 -18.06
C TYR A 159 16.72 0.74 -17.31
N ARG A 160 15.59 0.89 -18.03
CA ARG A 160 14.26 0.85 -17.41
C ARG A 160 13.85 -0.58 -17.16
N ILE A 161 13.97 -1.00 -15.92
CA ILE A 161 13.61 -2.34 -15.50
C ILE A 161 12.15 -2.33 -15.05
N LYS A 162 11.35 -3.19 -15.66
CA LYS A 162 9.94 -3.47 -15.27
C LYS A 162 9.89 -4.71 -14.39
N ARG A 163 8.71 -4.97 -13.83
CA ARG A 163 8.44 -6.15 -12.98
C ARG A 163 9.38 -6.23 -11.78
N ILE A 164 9.51 -5.11 -11.09
CA ILE A 164 10.23 -5.01 -9.82
C ILE A 164 9.22 -5.22 -8.70
N LEU A 165 9.34 -6.30 -7.95
CA LEU A 165 8.52 -6.57 -6.77
C LEU A 165 9.06 -5.82 -5.57
N ILE A 166 8.20 -5.11 -4.85
CA ILE A 166 8.52 -4.56 -3.52
C ILE A 166 8.10 -5.58 -2.48
N ASP A 167 9.07 -6.09 -1.71
CA ASP A 167 8.85 -7.17 -0.76
C ASP A 167 9.43 -6.85 0.64
N ASN A 168 8.56 -6.44 1.54
CA ASN A 168 8.91 -6.17 2.94
C ASN A 168 9.34 -7.44 3.71
N GLY A 169 9.00 -8.62 3.22
CA GLY A 169 9.38 -9.90 3.80
C GLY A 169 10.82 -10.28 3.47
N SER A 170 11.37 -9.80 2.35
CA SER A 170 12.72 -10.14 1.91
C SER A 170 13.79 -9.42 2.72
N SER A 171 14.78 -10.17 3.21
CA SER A 171 15.96 -9.65 3.93
C SER A 171 17.07 -9.16 2.99
N THR A 172 16.93 -9.33 1.69
CA THR A 172 17.91 -8.95 0.67
C THR A 172 17.24 -8.40 -0.57
N ASN A 173 18.00 -7.67 -1.40
CA ASN A 173 17.57 -7.33 -2.74
C ASN A 173 18.04 -8.43 -3.69
N VAL A 174 17.20 -8.84 -4.62
CA VAL A 174 17.48 -9.91 -5.58
C VAL A 174 17.38 -9.37 -6.99
N ILE A 175 18.33 -9.73 -7.85
CA ILE A 175 18.22 -9.57 -9.30
C ILE A 175 18.36 -10.93 -9.96
N PHE A 176 17.48 -11.21 -10.93
CA PHE A 176 17.55 -12.46 -11.65
C PHE A 176 18.57 -12.37 -12.79
N LEU A 177 19.34 -13.43 -13.01
CA LEU A 177 20.40 -13.48 -14.03
C LEU A 177 19.85 -13.14 -15.42
N SER A 178 18.63 -13.56 -15.73
CA SER A 178 17.96 -13.22 -16.99
C SER A 178 17.84 -11.70 -17.19
N ALA A 179 17.57 -10.94 -16.13
CA ALA A 179 17.50 -9.49 -16.21
C ALA A 179 18.87 -8.86 -16.46
N LEU A 180 19.93 -9.36 -15.83
CA LEU A 180 21.30 -8.89 -16.09
C LEU A 180 21.71 -9.16 -17.54
N LYS A 181 21.35 -10.32 -18.09
CA LYS A 181 21.60 -10.67 -19.50
C LYS A 181 20.86 -9.74 -20.45
N GLU A 182 19.60 -9.42 -20.19
CA GLU A 182 18.83 -8.45 -20.97
C GLU A 182 19.42 -7.02 -20.91
N MET A 183 20.07 -6.68 -19.78
CA MET A 183 20.80 -5.42 -19.61
C MET A 183 22.19 -5.43 -20.24
N ASN A 184 22.62 -6.52 -20.90
CA ASN A 184 23.96 -6.71 -21.39
C ASN A 184 25.08 -6.49 -20.36
N ILE A 185 24.79 -6.82 -19.10
CA ILE A 185 25.76 -6.79 -18.01
C ILE A 185 26.46 -8.15 -17.96
N ASP A 186 27.78 -8.13 -18.14
CA ASP A 186 28.58 -9.35 -18.10
C ASP A 186 28.58 -10.00 -16.71
N GLU A 187 28.49 -11.32 -16.69
CA GLU A 187 28.60 -12.12 -15.46
C GLU A 187 29.93 -11.94 -14.74
N ALA A 188 30.97 -11.47 -15.45
CA ALA A 188 32.27 -11.11 -14.87
C ALA A 188 32.16 -9.99 -13.81
N HIS A 189 31.12 -9.16 -13.87
CA HIS A 189 30.88 -8.12 -12.88
C HIS A 189 30.21 -8.65 -11.59
N ILE A 190 29.82 -9.93 -11.57
CA ILE A 190 29.26 -10.58 -10.38
C ILE A 190 30.40 -10.96 -9.46
N HIS A 191 30.41 -10.41 -8.25
CA HIS A 191 31.33 -10.86 -7.20
C HIS A 191 30.89 -12.24 -6.72
N ARG A 192 31.58 -13.27 -7.23
CA ARG A 192 31.24 -14.67 -6.94
C ARG A 192 31.43 -15.00 -5.47
N ARG A 193 30.34 -14.95 -4.74
CA ARG A 193 30.24 -15.30 -3.33
C ARG A 193 28.96 -16.09 -3.14
N SER A 194 29.06 -17.41 -3.23
CA SER A 194 27.89 -18.26 -3.04
C SER A 194 27.32 -18.08 -1.63
N THR A 195 26.09 -17.62 -1.55
CA THR A 195 25.28 -17.57 -0.33
C THR A 195 24.02 -18.38 -0.54
N VAL A 196 23.43 -18.89 0.53
CA VAL A 196 22.17 -19.60 0.47
C VAL A 196 21.05 -18.64 0.85
N LEU A 197 20.08 -18.50 -0.03
CA LEU A 197 18.81 -17.85 0.29
C LEU A 197 17.82 -18.94 0.72
N VAL A 198 17.19 -18.70 1.86
CA VAL A 198 16.16 -19.60 2.40
C VAL A 198 14.81 -18.94 2.21
N GLY A 199 13.92 -19.60 1.49
CA GLY A 199 12.53 -19.18 1.34
C GLY A 199 11.68 -19.48 2.57
N PHE A 200 10.44 -19.01 2.58
CA PHE A 200 9.51 -19.20 3.70
C PHE A 200 9.20 -20.69 3.97
N SER A 201 9.27 -21.52 2.94
CA SER A 201 9.05 -22.98 3.01
C SER A 201 10.33 -23.78 3.20
N ASP A 202 11.40 -23.18 3.76
CA ASP A 202 12.74 -23.77 3.91
C ASP A 202 13.40 -24.18 2.58
N GLU A 203 12.85 -23.73 1.45
CA GLU A 203 13.47 -23.96 0.14
C GLU A 203 14.77 -23.17 0.06
N GLN A 204 15.87 -23.88 -0.17
CA GLN A 204 17.19 -23.30 -0.28
C GLN A 204 17.54 -23.05 -1.75
N LYS A 205 17.99 -21.83 -2.06
CA LYS A 205 18.51 -21.47 -3.37
C LYS A 205 19.93 -20.91 -3.25
N PHE A 206 20.83 -21.48 -4.01
CA PHE A 206 22.21 -20.99 -4.10
C PHE A 206 22.25 -19.77 -5.02
N THR A 207 23.00 -18.76 -4.60
CA THR A 207 23.22 -17.55 -5.37
C THR A 207 24.49 -17.67 -6.20
N LEU A 208 24.55 -16.94 -7.31
CA LEU A 208 25.78 -16.83 -8.11
C LEU A 208 26.80 -15.90 -7.46
N GLY A 209 26.35 -14.97 -6.64
CA GLY A 209 27.12 -13.94 -6.00
C GLY A 209 26.29 -12.67 -5.80
N ASP A 210 26.98 -11.55 -5.69
CA ASP A 210 26.38 -10.23 -5.54
C ASP A 210 26.90 -9.24 -6.59
N ILE A 211 26.07 -8.27 -6.94
CA ILE A 211 26.40 -7.18 -7.84
C ILE A 211 25.84 -5.86 -7.28
N THR A 212 26.62 -4.78 -7.37
CA THR A 212 26.16 -3.45 -6.94
C THR A 212 25.89 -2.59 -8.17
N LEU A 213 24.65 -2.10 -8.27
CA LEU A 213 24.19 -1.30 -9.41
C LEU A 213 23.56 0.02 -8.92
N PRO A 214 23.70 1.11 -9.68
CA PRO A 214 23.00 2.36 -9.40
C PRO A 214 21.50 2.19 -9.68
N VAL A 215 20.68 2.57 -8.71
CA VAL A 215 19.20 2.57 -8.78
C VAL A 215 18.72 4.00 -8.65
N TYR A 216 18.01 4.47 -9.66
CA TYR A 216 17.41 5.80 -9.67
C TYR A 216 15.90 5.72 -9.41
N ALA A 217 15.47 6.41 -8.37
CA ALA A 217 14.11 6.42 -7.88
C ALA A 217 13.64 7.86 -7.58
N ALA A 218 12.84 8.45 -8.46
CA ALA A 218 12.21 9.77 -8.30
C ALA A 218 13.16 10.88 -7.76
N GLY A 219 14.35 10.99 -8.33
CA GLY A 219 15.34 12.00 -7.97
C GLY A 219 16.43 11.52 -7.00
N VAL A 220 16.27 10.33 -6.42
CA VAL A 220 17.28 9.71 -5.55
C VAL A 220 18.05 8.66 -6.32
N ASN A 221 19.38 8.69 -6.24
CA ASN A 221 20.26 7.69 -6.87
C ASN A 221 21.08 7.00 -5.79
N LEU A 222 20.90 5.69 -5.65
CA LEU A 222 21.59 4.87 -4.66
C LEU A 222 22.31 3.71 -5.34
N HIS A 223 23.49 3.36 -4.84
CA HIS A 223 24.18 2.13 -5.21
C HIS A 223 23.66 0.99 -4.35
N ILE A 224 22.93 0.09 -4.97
CA ILE A 224 22.25 -1.01 -4.30
C ILE A 224 22.92 -2.33 -4.63
N THR A 225 23.21 -3.10 -3.60
CA THR A 225 23.75 -4.45 -3.76
C THR A 225 22.60 -5.44 -3.90
N PHE A 226 22.66 -6.22 -4.95
CA PHE A 226 21.73 -7.28 -5.30
C PHE A 226 22.43 -8.62 -5.20
N VAL A 227 21.74 -9.59 -4.66
CA VAL A 227 22.11 -11.01 -4.78
C VAL A 227 21.60 -11.52 -6.12
N VAL A 228 22.45 -12.22 -6.87
CA VAL A 228 22.14 -12.72 -8.20
C VAL A 228 21.61 -14.15 -8.12
N LEU A 229 20.41 -14.37 -8.63
CA LEU A 229 19.81 -15.71 -8.72
C LEU A 229 19.67 -16.15 -10.18
N ASP A 230 20.12 -17.38 -10.45
CA ASP A 230 19.82 -18.07 -11.70
C ASP A 230 18.62 -19.01 -11.47
N SER A 231 17.43 -18.45 -11.62
CA SER A 231 16.18 -19.19 -11.45
C SER A 231 15.09 -18.52 -12.28
N PRO A 232 14.18 -19.28 -12.89
CA PRO A 232 13.01 -18.71 -13.55
C PRO A 232 12.18 -17.90 -12.58
N SER A 233 11.76 -16.71 -12.99
CA SER A 233 10.90 -15.83 -12.20
C SER A 233 9.99 -15.00 -13.09
N ALA A 234 8.81 -14.68 -12.62
CA ALA A 234 7.92 -13.70 -13.24
C ALA A 234 8.41 -12.26 -13.01
N TYR A 235 9.31 -12.05 -12.05
CA TYR A 235 9.90 -10.77 -11.71
C TYR A 235 11.33 -10.67 -12.23
N ASN A 236 11.79 -9.46 -12.56
CA ASN A 236 13.17 -9.18 -12.92
C ASN A 236 14.04 -8.87 -11.69
N VAL A 237 13.43 -8.21 -10.71
CA VAL A 237 14.08 -7.75 -9.48
C VAL A 237 13.12 -7.86 -8.32
N ILE A 238 13.66 -8.13 -7.13
CA ILE A 238 12.95 -7.99 -5.87
C ILE A 238 13.71 -6.96 -5.03
N LEU A 239 13.04 -5.89 -4.62
CA LEU A 239 13.56 -4.91 -3.68
C LEU A 239 13.05 -5.21 -2.30
N GLY A 240 13.95 -5.67 -1.44
CA GLY A 240 13.69 -6.06 -0.07
C GLY A 240 13.90 -4.92 0.93
N ARG A 241 13.89 -5.28 2.21
CA ARG A 241 14.11 -4.35 3.32
C ARG A 241 15.37 -3.48 3.17
N PRO A 242 16.53 -3.96 2.65
CA PRO A 242 17.70 -3.09 2.53
C PRO A 242 17.41 -1.84 1.71
N TRP A 243 16.82 -1.98 0.52
CA TRP A 243 16.47 -0.83 -0.31
C TRP A 243 15.34 0.02 0.32
N ILE A 244 14.31 -0.63 0.88
CA ILE A 244 13.19 0.06 1.52
C ILE A 244 13.67 0.92 2.68
N HIS A 245 14.62 0.42 3.49
CA HIS A 245 15.18 1.16 4.63
C HIS A 245 16.12 2.27 4.18
N ASP A 246 16.98 2.02 3.19
CA ASP A 246 17.88 3.05 2.64
C ASP A 246 17.10 4.23 2.06
N MET A 247 15.97 3.96 1.42
CA MET A 247 15.04 4.96 0.92
C MET A 247 14.16 5.57 2.02
N ARG A 248 14.13 5.00 3.23
CA ARG A 248 13.13 5.32 4.28
C ARG A 248 11.71 5.26 3.74
N ALA A 249 11.47 4.32 2.84
CA ALA A 249 10.24 4.21 2.10
C ALA A 249 9.16 3.46 2.87
N VAL A 250 7.91 3.87 2.65
CA VAL A 250 6.72 3.18 3.17
C VAL A 250 5.91 2.69 1.98
N PRO A 251 5.96 1.39 1.68
CA PRO A 251 5.13 0.80 0.63
C PRO A 251 3.72 0.51 1.15
N SER A 252 2.73 0.84 0.33
CA SER A 252 1.34 0.48 0.55
C SER A 252 0.81 -0.33 -0.64
N THR A 253 0.58 -1.61 -0.40
CA THR A 253 -0.02 -2.51 -1.40
C THR A 253 -1.47 -2.14 -1.68
N PHE A 254 -2.21 -1.70 -0.66
CA PHE A 254 -3.60 -1.27 -0.80
C PHE A 254 -3.74 -0.06 -1.74
N HIS A 255 -2.86 0.95 -1.58
CA HIS A 255 -2.87 2.16 -2.42
C HIS A 255 -2.02 2.01 -3.69
N GLN A 256 -1.36 0.86 -3.89
CA GLN A 256 -0.45 0.60 -5.01
C GLN A 256 0.59 1.72 -5.21
N VAL A 257 1.21 2.17 -4.12
CA VAL A 257 2.19 3.26 -4.12
C VAL A 257 3.25 3.03 -3.05
N ILE A 258 4.46 3.49 -3.31
CA ILE A 258 5.52 3.59 -2.31
C ILE A 258 5.89 5.07 -2.14
N ARG A 259 5.92 5.55 -0.89
CA ARG A 259 6.26 6.94 -0.55
C ARG A 259 7.52 7.00 0.28
N PHE A 260 8.33 8.00 0.03
CA PHE A 260 9.59 8.21 0.75
C PHE A 260 9.96 9.70 0.85
N PRO A 261 10.66 10.09 1.94
CA PRO A 261 11.11 11.46 2.12
C PRO A 261 12.33 11.75 1.23
N THR A 262 12.38 12.96 0.68
CA THR A 262 13.55 13.48 -0.03
C THR A 262 13.86 14.90 0.45
N ALA A 263 14.99 15.46 0.02
CA ALA A 263 15.33 16.86 0.29
C ALA A 263 14.30 17.86 -0.30
N TRP A 264 13.51 17.42 -1.29
CA TRP A 264 12.49 18.21 -1.97
C TRP A 264 11.05 17.83 -1.56
N GLY A 265 10.89 17.24 -0.39
CA GLY A 265 9.59 16.77 0.12
C GLY A 265 9.36 15.28 -0.12
N VAL A 266 8.13 14.85 0.10
CA VAL A 266 7.70 13.47 -0.12
C VAL A 266 7.62 13.20 -1.61
N LYS A 267 8.24 12.10 -2.05
CA LYS A 267 8.13 11.55 -3.39
C LYS A 267 7.41 10.22 -3.36
N GLU A 268 6.83 9.86 -4.49
CA GLU A 268 6.10 8.61 -4.65
C GLU A 268 6.47 7.89 -5.95
N ILE A 269 6.33 6.57 -5.93
CA ILE A 269 6.40 5.71 -7.10
C ILE A 269 5.13 4.87 -7.11
N LYS A 270 4.38 4.96 -8.19
CA LYS A 270 3.14 4.20 -8.36
C LYS A 270 3.41 2.77 -8.77
N GLY A 271 2.59 1.86 -8.27
CA GLY A 271 2.55 0.48 -8.69
C GLY A 271 1.90 0.31 -10.07
N GLU A 272 2.26 -0.76 -10.74
CA GLU A 272 1.71 -1.16 -12.03
C GLU A 272 0.79 -2.38 -11.80
N GLN A 273 -0.46 -2.15 -11.40
CA GLN A 273 -1.41 -3.20 -11.04
C GLN A 273 -1.61 -4.24 -12.16
N ALA A 274 -1.69 -3.82 -13.42
CA ALA A 274 -1.80 -4.72 -14.57
C ALA A 274 -0.58 -5.65 -14.67
N THR A 275 0.63 -5.09 -14.54
CA THR A 275 1.89 -5.83 -14.54
C THR A 275 1.95 -6.82 -13.38
N SER A 276 1.49 -6.43 -12.19
CA SER A 276 1.40 -7.31 -11.02
C SER A 276 0.55 -8.55 -11.30
N ARG A 277 -0.63 -8.36 -11.88
CA ARG A 277 -1.55 -9.45 -12.25
C ARG A 277 -0.96 -10.36 -13.31
N ASP A 278 -0.23 -9.83 -14.29
CA ASP A 278 0.45 -10.63 -15.31
C ASP A 278 1.59 -11.46 -14.71
N CYS A 279 2.37 -10.90 -13.79
CA CYS A 279 3.38 -11.66 -13.03
C CYS A 279 2.74 -12.82 -12.27
N TYR A 280 1.63 -12.57 -11.56
CA TYR A 280 0.93 -13.61 -10.82
C TYR A 280 0.41 -14.73 -11.73
N ARG A 281 -0.22 -14.39 -12.86
CA ARG A 281 -0.69 -15.37 -13.85
C ARG A 281 0.45 -16.22 -14.39
N ASN A 282 1.60 -15.63 -14.67
CA ASN A 282 2.77 -16.35 -15.17
C ASN A 282 3.34 -17.29 -14.11
N THR A 283 3.32 -16.92 -12.84
CA THR A 283 3.75 -17.79 -11.74
C THR A 283 2.84 -19.03 -11.63
N LEU A 284 1.53 -18.88 -11.83
CA LEU A 284 0.59 -20.00 -11.81
C LEU A 284 0.79 -20.98 -12.98
N ARG A 285 1.11 -20.45 -14.17
CA ARG A 285 1.37 -21.26 -15.37
C ARG A 285 2.68 -22.04 -15.30
N ALA A 286 3.66 -21.54 -14.58
CA ALA A 286 4.98 -22.16 -14.44
C ALA A 286 5.00 -23.35 -13.45
N LYS A 287 3.95 -23.52 -12.62
CA LYS A 287 3.81 -24.71 -11.77
C LYS A 287 3.26 -25.87 -12.60
N PRO A 288 4.00 -26.98 -12.78
CA PRO A 288 3.39 -28.20 -13.33
C PRO A 288 2.24 -28.61 -12.43
N ALA A 289 1.10 -29.00 -13.03
CA ALA A 289 0.00 -29.59 -12.30
C ALA A 289 0.52 -30.85 -11.60
N THR A 290 0.79 -30.76 -10.32
CA THR A 290 0.95 -31.93 -9.46
C THR A 290 -0.45 -32.47 -9.22
N LEU A 291 -0.78 -33.56 -9.95
CA LEU A 291 -1.90 -34.45 -9.67
C LEU A 291 -1.71 -35.14 -8.33
#